data_6953defed88cc9efebee1097d1e2bba7
#
_entry.id   6953defed88cc9efebee1097d1e2bba7
#
_cell.length_a   1.000
_cell.length_b   1.000
_cell.length_c   1.000
_cell.angle_alpha   90.00
_cell.angle_beta   90.00
_cell.angle_gamma   90.00
#
_symmetry.space_group_name_H-M   'P 1'
#
loop_
_entity.id
_entity.type
_entity.pdbx_description
1 polymer ?
#
loop_
_entity_poly.entity_id
_entity_poly.type
_entity_poly.pdbx_seq_one_letter_code
_entity_poly.pdbx_strand_id
1 'polypeptide(L)'
;MSYLDELNDSQLEAVKSIYGPNMVIAGAGSGKTRVLTFRIAYMMEQGADPFNILALTFTNKAAREMTDRIGKIVGPSEAKNITMGTFHSVFSRILRFNSDRLGYPSNFTIYDTQDSKSLLKDIIKEFNLDDKVYKPSMVLGRISSAKNNLISVEAYEQNTEIMNEDIQSRRPEIA
;
A
#
# COMPACT_ATOMS: atom_id res chain seq x y z
N MET A 1 17.21 -1.67 -32.85
CA MET A 1 16.87 -0.49 -32.02
C MET A 1 16.59 -0.96 -30.61
N SER A 2 17.22 -0.35 -29.64
CA SER A 2 16.96 -0.62 -28.24
C SER A 2 15.67 0.08 -27.81
N TYR A 3 14.88 -0.51 -26.90
CA TYR A 3 13.71 0.17 -26.32
C TYR A 3 14.10 1.50 -25.63
N LEU A 4 15.38 1.66 -25.25
CA LEU A 4 15.91 2.91 -24.69
C LEU A 4 15.98 4.05 -25.71
N ASP A 5 16.07 3.74 -27.03
CA ASP A 5 16.12 4.74 -28.10
C ASP A 5 14.78 5.50 -28.26
N GLU A 6 13.71 4.99 -27.64
CA GLU A 6 12.38 5.62 -27.60
C GLU A 6 12.25 6.71 -26.53
N LEU A 7 13.25 6.90 -25.69
CA LEU A 7 13.23 7.79 -24.54
C LEU A 7 13.91 9.14 -24.87
N ASN A 8 13.36 10.23 -24.34
CA ASN A 8 14.09 11.47 -24.26
C ASN A 8 15.12 11.45 -23.10
N ASP A 9 16.02 12.45 -23.08
CA ASP A 9 17.14 12.48 -22.13
C ASP A 9 16.70 12.35 -20.66
N SER A 10 15.67 13.11 -20.24
CA SER A 10 15.16 13.05 -18.87
C SER A 10 14.51 11.69 -18.52
N GLN A 11 13.83 11.07 -19.48
CA GLN A 11 13.26 9.74 -19.30
C GLN A 11 14.37 8.68 -19.23
N LEU A 12 15.39 8.80 -20.07
CA LEU A 12 16.55 7.91 -20.09
C LEU A 12 17.34 7.98 -18.79
N GLU A 13 17.56 9.18 -18.26
CA GLU A 13 18.17 9.41 -16.96
C GLU A 13 17.37 8.70 -15.85
N ALA A 14 16.05 8.92 -15.79
CA ALA A 14 15.17 8.28 -14.82
C ALA A 14 15.18 6.74 -14.92
N VAL A 15 15.29 6.17 -16.12
CA VAL A 15 15.39 4.72 -16.35
C VAL A 15 16.72 4.18 -15.85
N LYS A 16 17.83 4.84 -16.13
CA LYS A 16 19.18 4.39 -15.76
C LYS A 16 19.53 4.60 -14.29
N SER A 17 18.86 5.51 -13.61
CA SER A 17 19.11 5.83 -12.18
C SER A 17 18.51 4.75 -11.27
N ILE A 18 19.06 3.53 -11.27
CA ILE A 18 18.50 2.36 -10.57
C ILE A 18 18.91 2.24 -9.11
N TYR A 19 19.94 2.95 -8.66
CA TYR A 19 20.43 2.86 -7.28
C TYR A 19 19.87 3.98 -6.41
N GLY A 20 19.57 3.64 -5.15
CA GLY A 20 19.04 4.55 -4.15
C GLY A 20 17.59 5.01 -4.39
N PRO A 21 17.06 5.84 -3.50
CA PRO A 21 15.70 6.38 -3.64
C PRO A 21 15.66 7.43 -4.77
N ASN A 22 14.76 7.22 -5.73
CA ASN A 22 14.54 8.12 -6.85
C ASN A 22 13.09 8.56 -6.91
N MET A 23 12.84 9.85 -7.02
CA MET A 23 11.51 10.43 -7.21
C MET A 23 11.43 11.11 -8.58
N VAL A 24 10.48 10.67 -9.41
CA VAL A 24 10.23 11.25 -10.74
C VAL A 24 8.95 12.07 -10.71
N ILE A 25 9.04 13.37 -10.88
CA ILE A 25 7.91 14.30 -10.96
C ILE A 25 7.62 14.56 -12.43
N ALA A 26 6.40 14.22 -12.87
CA ALA A 26 6.05 14.31 -14.28
C ALA A 26 4.55 14.54 -14.47
N GLY A 27 4.18 15.40 -15.41
CA GLY A 27 2.79 15.73 -15.75
C GLY A 27 2.00 14.57 -16.40
N ALA A 28 0.70 14.76 -16.59
CA ALA A 28 -0.10 13.82 -17.35
C ALA A 28 0.41 13.72 -18.81
N GLY A 29 0.43 12.51 -19.37
CA GLY A 29 0.92 12.29 -20.74
C GLY A 29 2.44 12.29 -20.92
N SER A 30 3.25 12.58 -19.90
CA SER A 30 4.72 12.65 -19.97
C SER A 30 5.42 11.27 -20.13
N GLY A 31 4.68 10.19 -20.19
CA GLY A 31 5.26 8.85 -20.33
C GLY A 31 5.70 8.16 -19.02
N LYS A 32 5.22 8.62 -17.84
CA LYS A 32 5.57 8.01 -16.54
C LYS A 32 5.52 6.49 -16.51
N THR A 33 4.46 5.91 -17.06
CA THR A 33 4.31 4.44 -17.12
C THR A 33 5.36 3.80 -18.04
N ARG A 34 5.75 4.47 -19.14
CA ARG A 34 6.82 4.01 -20.00
C ARG A 34 8.16 4.01 -19.26
N VAL A 35 8.48 5.10 -18.58
CA VAL A 35 9.70 5.20 -17.75
C VAL A 35 9.73 4.09 -16.72
N LEU A 36 8.63 3.83 -16.00
CA LEU A 36 8.56 2.77 -14.99
C LEU A 36 8.79 1.38 -15.60
N THR A 37 8.13 1.06 -16.71
CA THR A 37 8.27 -0.24 -17.37
C THR A 37 9.67 -0.45 -17.94
N PHE A 38 10.25 0.57 -18.56
CA PHE A 38 11.61 0.49 -19.11
C PHE A 38 12.68 0.44 -18.02
N ARG A 39 12.45 1.14 -16.88
CA ARG A 39 13.32 1.05 -15.70
C ARG A 39 13.37 -0.38 -15.16
N ILE A 40 12.24 -1.07 -15.06
CA ILE A 40 12.17 -2.47 -14.61
C ILE A 40 12.95 -3.37 -15.57
N ALA A 41 12.72 -3.22 -16.87
CA ALA A 41 13.47 -3.98 -17.88
C ALA A 41 14.98 -3.71 -17.79
N TYR A 42 15.37 -2.45 -17.62
CA TYR A 42 16.77 -2.06 -17.47
C TYR A 42 17.40 -2.63 -16.18
N MET A 43 16.68 -2.63 -15.06
CA MET A 43 17.16 -3.28 -13.83
C MET A 43 17.45 -4.77 -14.05
N MET A 44 16.59 -5.48 -14.76
CA MET A 44 16.80 -6.88 -15.09
C MET A 44 18.00 -7.10 -16.02
N GLU A 45 18.19 -6.24 -17.02
CA GLU A 45 19.39 -6.25 -17.89
C GLU A 45 20.68 -5.99 -17.09
N GLN A 46 20.61 -5.20 -16.01
CA GLN A 46 21.73 -4.97 -15.11
C GLN A 46 21.90 -6.08 -14.06
N GLY A 47 21.17 -7.19 -14.18
CA GLY A 47 21.31 -8.38 -13.34
C GLY A 47 20.41 -8.41 -12.11
N ALA A 48 19.42 -7.54 -11.98
CA ALA A 48 18.44 -7.65 -10.92
C ALA A 48 17.55 -8.87 -11.14
N ASP A 49 17.46 -9.73 -10.12
CA ASP A 49 16.58 -10.89 -10.15
C ASP A 49 15.11 -10.43 -10.15
N PRO A 50 14.28 -10.87 -11.13
CA PRO A 50 12.87 -10.51 -11.19
C PRO A 50 12.08 -10.83 -9.91
N PHE A 51 12.44 -11.87 -9.16
CA PHE A 51 11.82 -12.19 -7.86
C PHE A 51 12.06 -11.10 -6.79
N ASN A 52 13.10 -10.30 -6.94
CA ASN A 52 13.44 -9.21 -6.03
C ASN A 52 12.85 -7.87 -6.46
N ILE A 53 12.04 -7.84 -7.55
CA ILE A 53 11.42 -6.62 -8.04
C ILE A 53 9.96 -6.58 -7.59
N LEU A 54 9.60 -5.46 -6.92
CA LEU A 54 8.24 -5.14 -6.51
C LEU A 54 7.75 -3.91 -7.27
N ALA A 55 6.72 -4.07 -8.11
CA ALA A 55 6.13 -2.99 -8.90
C ALA A 55 4.67 -2.77 -8.54
N LEU A 56 4.37 -1.63 -7.93
CA LEU A 56 3.07 -1.31 -7.38
C LEU A 56 2.36 -0.18 -8.13
N THR A 57 1.05 -0.27 -8.22
CA THR A 57 0.18 0.74 -8.82
C THR A 57 -1.14 0.86 -8.05
N PHE A 58 -1.94 1.89 -8.37
CA PHE A 58 -3.20 2.14 -7.67
C PHE A 58 -4.40 1.36 -8.24
N THR A 59 -4.38 1.00 -9.53
CA THR A 59 -5.53 0.35 -10.17
C THR A 59 -5.17 -0.98 -10.80
N ASN A 60 -6.11 -1.92 -10.78
CA ASN A 60 -5.93 -3.23 -11.43
C ASN A 60 -5.71 -3.09 -12.95
N LYS A 61 -6.33 -2.09 -13.59
CA LYS A 61 -6.11 -1.80 -15.00
C LYS A 61 -4.66 -1.43 -15.27
N ALA A 62 -4.11 -0.48 -14.49
CA ALA A 62 -2.72 -0.06 -14.63
C ALA A 62 -1.74 -1.21 -14.31
N ALA A 63 -2.06 -2.07 -13.34
CA ALA A 63 -1.25 -3.25 -13.04
C ALA A 63 -1.17 -4.22 -14.25
N ARG A 64 -2.31 -4.51 -14.88
CA ARG A 64 -2.35 -5.37 -16.07
C ARG A 64 -1.57 -4.76 -17.25
N GLU A 65 -1.82 -3.47 -17.53
CA GLU A 65 -1.09 -2.77 -18.60
C GLU A 65 0.43 -2.76 -18.34
N MET A 66 0.86 -2.59 -17.10
CA MET A 66 2.27 -2.66 -16.72
C MET A 66 2.86 -4.06 -16.98
N THR A 67 2.16 -5.11 -16.54
CA THR A 67 2.58 -6.51 -16.76
C THR A 67 2.71 -6.81 -18.25
N ASP A 68 1.73 -6.42 -19.06
CA ASP A 68 1.74 -6.66 -20.50
C ASP A 68 2.90 -5.93 -21.21
N ARG A 69 3.18 -4.69 -20.80
CA ARG A 69 4.27 -3.88 -21.34
C ARG A 69 5.64 -4.44 -20.98
N ILE A 70 5.83 -4.84 -19.72
CA ILE A 70 7.08 -5.46 -19.28
C ILE A 70 7.27 -6.79 -19.99
N GLY A 71 6.23 -7.63 -20.11
CA GLY A 71 6.30 -8.89 -20.80
C GLY A 71 6.68 -8.80 -22.30
N LYS A 72 6.36 -7.67 -22.94
CA LYS A 72 6.79 -7.41 -24.33
C LYS A 72 8.29 -7.10 -24.45
N ILE A 73 8.91 -6.63 -23.39
CA ILE A 73 10.34 -6.23 -23.38
C ILE A 73 11.21 -7.39 -22.90
N VAL A 74 10.89 -7.96 -21.74
CA VAL A 74 11.73 -8.97 -21.07
C VAL A 74 11.28 -10.41 -21.34
N GLY A 75 10.14 -10.59 -21.98
CA GLY A 75 9.50 -11.89 -22.19
C GLY A 75 8.43 -12.21 -21.14
N PRO A 76 7.37 -12.95 -21.55
CA PRO A 76 6.24 -13.24 -20.66
C PRO A 76 6.59 -14.13 -19.46
N SER A 77 7.58 -15.02 -19.60
CA SER A 77 8.06 -15.90 -18.52
C SER A 77 8.77 -15.10 -17.42
N GLU A 78 9.65 -14.20 -17.80
CA GLU A 78 10.39 -13.36 -16.87
C GLU A 78 9.47 -12.35 -16.16
N ALA A 79 8.54 -11.75 -16.90
CA ALA A 79 7.57 -10.81 -16.32
C ALA A 79 6.68 -11.42 -15.23
N LYS A 80 6.41 -12.74 -15.29
CA LYS A 80 5.63 -13.45 -14.25
C LYS A 80 6.35 -13.58 -12.92
N ASN A 81 7.67 -13.52 -12.93
CA ASN A 81 8.50 -13.65 -11.74
C ASN A 81 8.57 -12.33 -10.95
N ILE A 82 8.20 -11.21 -11.57
CA ILE A 82 8.13 -9.90 -10.91
C ILE A 82 6.86 -9.83 -10.06
N THR A 83 6.99 -9.38 -8.82
CA THR A 83 5.81 -9.12 -7.99
C THR A 83 5.13 -7.82 -8.44
N MET A 84 4.04 -7.95 -9.19
CA MET A 84 3.28 -6.81 -9.71
C MET A 84 1.83 -6.82 -9.24
N GLY A 85 1.26 -5.63 -9.01
CA GLY A 85 -0.14 -5.48 -8.65
C GLY A 85 -0.48 -4.14 -8.04
N THR A 86 -1.70 -4.04 -7.50
CA THR A 86 -2.06 -2.89 -6.66
C THR A 86 -1.48 -3.07 -5.26
N PHE A 87 -1.27 -1.96 -4.54
CA PHE A 87 -0.85 -2.01 -3.13
C PHE A 87 -1.70 -3.01 -2.34
N HIS A 88 -3.01 -2.90 -2.39
CA HIS A 88 -3.91 -3.78 -1.65
C HIS A 88 -3.76 -5.25 -2.04
N SER A 89 -3.69 -5.57 -3.33
CA SER A 89 -3.61 -6.96 -3.80
C SER A 89 -2.28 -7.63 -3.44
N VAL A 90 -1.18 -6.89 -3.52
CA VAL A 90 0.14 -7.43 -3.20
C VAL A 90 0.31 -7.58 -1.70
N PHE A 91 0.00 -6.52 -0.93
CA PHE A 91 0.16 -6.57 0.53
C PHE A 91 -0.82 -7.55 1.20
N SER A 92 -2.04 -7.72 0.68
CA SER A 92 -2.94 -8.76 1.19
C SER A 92 -2.37 -10.18 1.01
N ARG A 93 -1.68 -10.46 -0.10
CA ARG A 93 -0.97 -11.74 -0.30
C ARG A 93 0.20 -11.89 0.67
N ILE A 94 1.01 -10.84 0.85
CA ILE A 94 2.13 -10.84 1.80
C ILE A 94 1.62 -11.08 3.23
N LEU A 95 0.55 -10.40 3.63
CA LEU A 95 -0.06 -10.56 4.94
C LEU A 95 -0.63 -11.97 5.15
N ARG A 96 -1.31 -12.54 4.16
CA ARG A 96 -1.81 -13.92 4.25
C ARG A 96 -0.68 -14.93 4.41
N PHE A 97 0.41 -14.74 3.70
CA PHE A 97 1.58 -15.61 3.80
C PHE A 97 2.30 -15.52 5.15
N ASN A 98 2.21 -14.37 5.82
CA ASN A 98 2.84 -14.12 7.12
C ASN A 98 1.81 -14.01 8.27
N SER A 99 0.56 -14.42 8.06
CA SER A 99 -0.52 -14.24 9.04
C SER A 99 -0.23 -14.86 10.40
N ASP A 100 0.40 -16.04 10.43
CA ASP A 100 0.76 -16.74 11.67
C ASP A 100 1.69 -15.91 12.56
N ARG A 101 2.59 -15.11 11.94
CA ARG A 101 3.50 -14.22 12.68
C ARG A 101 2.76 -13.06 13.37
N LEU A 102 1.55 -12.76 12.89
CA LEU A 102 0.68 -11.71 13.41
C LEU A 102 -0.45 -12.27 14.31
N GLY A 103 -0.46 -13.59 14.53
CA GLY A 103 -1.52 -14.26 15.31
C GLY A 103 -2.88 -14.34 14.61
N TYR A 104 -2.92 -14.18 13.28
CA TYR A 104 -4.15 -14.29 12.49
C TYR A 104 -4.19 -15.60 11.68
N PRO A 105 -5.38 -16.18 11.46
CA PRO A 105 -5.52 -17.28 10.52
C PRO A 105 -5.29 -16.81 9.07
N SER A 106 -4.71 -17.63 8.21
CA SER A 106 -4.43 -17.27 6.81
C SER A 106 -5.68 -16.93 5.97
N ASN A 107 -6.85 -17.34 6.43
CA ASN A 107 -8.15 -17.05 5.81
C ASN A 107 -8.85 -15.83 6.39
N PHE A 108 -8.14 -14.91 7.05
CA PHE A 108 -8.74 -13.69 7.61
C PHE A 108 -9.49 -12.88 6.55
N THR A 109 -10.56 -12.23 6.97
CA THR A 109 -11.35 -11.33 6.12
C THR A 109 -10.74 -9.94 6.11
N ILE A 110 -10.67 -9.32 4.94
CA ILE A 110 -10.27 -7.92 4.79
C ILE A 110 -11.56 -7.10 4.76
N TYR A 111 -11.74 -6.27 5.77
CA TYR A 111 -12.88 -5.37 5.85
C TYR A 111 -12.65 -4.13 4.98
N ASP A 112 -13.68 -3.73 4.25
CA ASP A 112 -13.71 -2.41 3.65
C ASP A 112 -14.10 -1.33 4.69
N THR A 113 -14.19 -0.09 4.25
CA THR A 113 -14.56 1.03 5.14
C THR A 113 -16.00 0.88 5.68
N GLN A 114 -16.90 0.30 4.92
CA GLN A 114 -18.29 0.11 5.33
C GLN A 114 -18.41 -1.02 6.34
N ASP A 115 -17.73 -2.14 6.09
CA ASP A 115 -17.65 -3.28 7.02
C ASP A 115 -17.08 -2.83 8.38
N SER A 116 -15.97 -2.07 8.35
CA SER A 116 -15.33 -1.55 9.56
C SER A 116 -16.25 -0.63 10.36
N LYS A 117 -17.01 0.25 9.68
CA LYS A 117 -17.97 1.13 10.36
C LYS A 117 -19.14 0.37 10.92
N SER A 118 -19.61 -0.67 10.22
CA SER A 118 -20.69 -1.51 10.71
C SER A 118 -20.29 -2.25 11.97
N LEU A 119 -19.12 -2.88 11.97
CA LEU A 119 -18.56 -3.56 13.15
C LEU A 119 -18.43 -2.60 14.34
N LEU A 120 -17.86 -1.41 14.11
CA LEU A 120 -17.72 -0.41 15.18
C LEU A 120 -19.08 0.06 15.73
N LYS A 121 -20.09 0.18 14.88
CA LYS A 121 -21.45 0.50 15.34
C LYS A 121 -22.00 -0.58 16.27
N ASP A 122 -21.78 -1.84 15.94
CA ASP A 122 -22.23 -2.96 16.76
C ASP A 122 -21.48 -2.99 18.10
N ILE A 123 -20.16 -2.76 18.10
CA ILE A 123 -19.35 -2.68 19.31
C ILE A 123 -19.80 -1.51 20.20
N ILE A 124 -20.00 -0.32 19.65
CA ILE A 124 -20.47 0.87 20.40
C ILE A 124 -21.82 0.57 21.08
N LYS A 125 -22.70 -0.11 20.38
CA LYS A 125 -24.00 -0.53 20.93
C LYS A 125 -23.84 -1.59 22.02
N GLU A 126 -22.98 -2.57 21.85
CA GLU A 126 -22.68 -3.62 22.81
C GLU A 126 -22.15 -3.04 24.15
N PHE A 127 -21.28 -2.06 24.06
CA PHE A 127 -20.76 -1.32 25.22
C PHE A 127 -21.73 -0.28 25.79
N ASN A 128 -22.95 -0.16 25.26
CA ASN A 128 -23.94 0.84 25.65
C ASN A 128 -23.42 2.28 25.62
N LEU A 129 -22.55 2.60 24.66
CA LEU A 129 -22.01 3.94 24.47
C LEU A 129 -22.95 4.79 23.62
N ASP A 130 -22.97 6.11 23.88
CA ASP A 130 -23.79 7.06 23.10
C ASP A 130 -23.23 7.22 21.68
N ASP A 131 -23.97 6.83 20.66
CA ASP A 131 -23.59 6.86 19.24
C ASP A 131 -23.44 8.30 18.69
N LYS A 132 -23.99 9.30 19.36
CA LYS A 132 -23.79 10.71 19.03
C LYS A 132 -22.42 11.21 19.45
N VAL A 133 -21.89 10.64 20.53
CA VAL A 133 -20.55 10.94 21.07
C VAL A 133 -19.53 10.06 20.34
N TYR A 134 -19.76 8.76 20.29
CA TYR A 134 -18.85 7.76 19.68
C TYR A 134 -19.26 7.45 18.24
N LYS A 135 -19.10 8.41 17.34
CA LYS A 135 -19.43 8.18 15.92
C LYS A 135 -18.48 7.11 15.31
N PRO A 136 -19.00 6.05 14.66
CA PRO A 136 -18.16 4.99 14.10
C PRO A 136 -17.04 5.48 13.17
N SER A 137 -17.29 6.54 12.40
CA SER A 137 -16.28 7.13 11.52
C SER A 137 -15.13 7.81 12.28
N MET A 138 -15.43 8.41 13.43
CA MET A 138 -14.44 9.06 14.28
C MET A 138 -13.58 8.01 14.99
N VAL A 139 -14.21 6.98 15.55
CA VAL A 139 -13.53 5.86 16.21
C VAL A 139 -12.61 5.15 15.21
N LEU A 140 -13.12 4.85 14.00
CA LEU A 140 -12.33 4.27 12.92
C LEU A 140 -11.10 5.13 12.56
N GLY A 141 -11.30 6.44 12.47
CA GLY A 141 -10.21 7.37 12.17
C GLY A 141 -9.11 7.34 13.25
N ARG A 142 -9.51 7.26 14.52
CA ARG A 142 -8.56 7.20 15.65
C ARG A 142 -7.77 5.88 15.64
N ILE A 143 -8.46 4.75 15.50
CA ILE A 143 -7.82 3.43 15.39
C ILE A 143 -6.86 3.38 14.19
N SER A 144 -7.27 3.91 13.03
CA SER A 144 -6.42 3.97 11.84
C SER A 144 -5.19 4.83 12.06
N SER A 145 -5.34 5.97 12.75
CA SER A 145 -4.21 6.84 13.10
C SER A 145 -3.22 6.13 14.02
N ALA A 146 -3.69 5.46 15.07
CA ALA A 146 -2.83 4.70 15.97
C ALA A 146 -2.08 3.59 15.23
N LYS A 147 -2.78 2.78 14.43
CA LYS A 147 -2.17 1.72 13.63
C LYS A 147 -1.14 2.24 12.62
N ASN A 148 -1.41 3.35 11.95
CA ASN A 148 -0.47 3.97 11.00
C ASN A 148 0.79 4.50 11.68
N ASN A 149 0.71 4.86 12.96
CA ASN A 149 1.85 5.27 13.78
C ASN A 149 2.47 4.11 14.56
N LEU A 150 2.07 2.86 14.28
CA LEU A 150 2.55 1.64 14.96
C LEU A 150 2.35 1.67 16.48
N ILE A 151 1.30 2.32 16.95
CA ILE A 151 0.91 2.36 18.36
C ILE A 151 0.05 1.13 18.64
N SER A 152 0.53 0.23 19.52
CA SER A 152 -0.24 -0.93 19.96
C SER A 152 -1.34 -0.52 20.95
N VAL A 153 -2.26 -1.43 21.28
CA VAL A 153 -3.32 -1.19 22.27
C VAL A 153 -2.69 -0.83 23.62
N GLU A 154 -1.71 -1.60 24.08
CA GLU A 154 -1.03 -1.38 25.35
C GLU A 154 -0.28 -0.03 25.38
N ALA A 155 0.38 0.32 24.27
CA ALA A 155 1.05 1.60 24.14
C ALA A 155 0.06 2.77 24.10
N TYR A 156 -1.13 2.58 23.55
CA TYR A 156 -2.20 3.56 23.50
C TYR A 156 -2.74 3.83 24.92
N GLU A 157 -3.05 2.77 25.68
CA GLU A 157 -3.53 2.85 27.07
C GLU A 157 -2.54 3.54 28.03
N GLN A 158 -1.24 3.36 27.78
CA GLN A 158 -0.18 3.97 28.61
C GLN A 158 0.16 5.41 28.20
N ASN A 159 -0.32 5.88 27.05
CA ASN A 159 0.02 7.21 26.54
C ASN A 159 -0.92 8.28 27.09
N THR A 160 -0.51 8.88 28.18
CA THR A 160 -1.27 9.94 28.87
C THR A 160 -1.50 11.20 28.03
N GLU A 161 -0.63 11.48 27.03
CA GLU A 161 -0.81 12.62 26.14
C GLU A 161 -1.98 12.36 25.18
N ILE A 162 -2.02 11.19 24.58
CA ILE A 162 -3.12 10.77 23.70
C ILE A 162 -4.45 10.75 24.47
N MET A 163 -4.46 10.19 25.68
CA MET A 163 -5.64 10.15 26.54
C MET A 163 -6.11 11.56 26.91
N ASN A 164 -5.19 12.45 27.27
CA ASN A 164 -5.54 13.84 27.60
C ASN A 164 -6.08 14.62 26.39
N GLU A 165 -5.54 14.42 25.19
CA GLU A 165 -6.10 15.00 23.97
C GLU A 165 -7.52 14.52 23.71
N ASP A 166 -7.80 13.25 23.93
CA ASP A 166 -9.15 12.69 23.77
C ASP A 166 -10.13 13.24 24.80
N ILE A 167 -9.72 13.40 26.06
CA ILE A 167 -10.51 14.02 27.11
C ILE A 167 -10.77 15.50 26.82
N GLN A 168 -9.74 16.29 26.48
CA GLN A 168 -9.87 17.73 26.17
C GLN A 168 -10.73 18.00 24.95
N SER A 169 -10.68 17.13 23.94
CA SER A 169 -11.51 17.23 22.74
C SER A 169 -12.95 16.75 22.97
N ARG A 170 -13.34 16.44 24.22
CA ARG A 170 -14.60 15.76 24.59
C ARG A 170 -14.80 14.45 23.80
N ARG A 171 -13.71 13.81 23.43
CA ARG A 171 -13.70 12.48 22.85
C ARG A 171 -13.39 11.53 24.00
N PRO A 172 -14.36 10.73 24.44
CA PRO A 172 -14.11 9.75 25.49
C PRO A 172 -13.10 8.71 25.02
N GLU A 173 -12.47 8.07 25.98
CA GLU A 173 -11.51 6.98 25.77
C GLU A 173 -11.98 6.02 24.68
N ILE A 174 -11.17 5.87 23.63
CA ILE A 174 -11.44 4.98 22.51
C ILE A 174 -10.58 3.70 22.64
N ALA A 175 -9.98 3.53 23.81
CA ALA A 175 -9.17 2.35 24.11
C ALA A 175 -9.98 1.07 24.24
#